data_ed5ae787cd78414fb2c2070fc4e61006
#
_entry.id   ed5ae787cd78414fb2c2070fc4e61006
#
_cell.length_a   1.000
_cell.length_b   1.000
_cell.length_c   1.000
_cell.angle_alpha   90.00
_cell.angle_beta   90.00
_cell.angle_gamma   90.00
#
_symmetry.space_group_name_H-M   'P 1'
#
loop_
_entity.id
_entity.type
_entity.pdbx_description
1 polymer ?
#
loop_
_entity_poly.entity_id
_entity_poly.type
_entity_poly.pdbx_seq_one_letter_code
_entity_poly.pdbx_strand_id
1 'polypeptide(L)'
;MQICSQQKFVKCVWVMVLFSGAVPFRLVAQASEPPAVHSAGTVEDWTSLSLKGSELKPEAPIVGEKAELPEFTRELIQVKWRMGDAIDLYIIRPKNVPKPPVILYLYSYPSETNRFRSHDYCARITQNGFAAVGFVSALTGQRFTMRPMKEWFVSELQESLASSVHDVQLILNYLSERNDLDMSRVGMFGTGSGATIAILSAAIDPRIQTIDLLEPWGDWPDWLAKSSIIPENERTNYLKPEFLKRVAPLDPVQWLPQLKTEHIRMQYISDDTVTSKVAQDRMEAAAPPQAKVQHFETGQRFYSTSAGGRIFEWIKPQMQAASPTQPRTEDTRAAPAAARDSGATSQ
;
A
#
# COMPACT_ATOMS: atom_id res chain seq x y z
N MET A 1 -38.51 41.85 -9.00
CA MET A 1 -38.25 42.78 -7.90
C MET A 1 -36.77 42.75 -7.62
N GLN A 2 -36.05 43.73 -8.18
CA GLN A 2 -34.57 43.88 -8.11
C GLN A 2 -34.21 44.50 -6.76
N ILE A 3 -33.19 43.95 -6.10
CA ILE A 3 -32.42 44.71 -5.11
C ILE A 3 -30.93 44.48 -5.38
N CYS A 4 -30.36 45.57 -5.87
CA CYS A 4 -28.94 45.78 -6.10
C CYS A 4 -28.32 46.25 -4.79
N SER A 5 -27.23 45.61 -4.31
CA SER A 5 -26.42 46.12 -3.20
C SER A 5 -25.00 46.35 -3.66
N GLN A 6 -24.63 47.61 -3.71
CA GLN A 6 -23.28 48.12 -4.03
C GLN A 6 -22.36 47.94 -2.81
N GLN A 7 -21.24 47.34 -2.98
CA GLN A 7 -20.13 47.40 -2.03
C GLN A 7 -19.17 48.55 -2.40
N LYS A 8 -18.99 49.44 -1.41
CA LYS A 8 -18.10 50.60 -1.50
C LYS A 8 -16.65 50.19 -1.28
N PHE A 9 -15.82 50.58 -2.22
CA PHE A 9 -14.33 50.54 -2.09
C PHE A 9 -13.85 51.64 -1.13
N VAL A 10 -13.16 51.27 -0.07
CA VAL A 10 -12.41 52.21 0.79
C VAL A 10 -10.96 52.22 0.30
N LYS A 11 -10.55 53.38 -0.22
CA LYS A 11 -9.12 53.63 -0.58
C LYS A 11 -8.39 54.10 0.67
N CYS A 12 -7.47 53.31 1.19
CA CYS A 12 -6.47 53.77 2.17
C CYS A 12 -5.29 54.39 1.43
N VAL A 13 -5.13 55.69 1.66
CA VAL A 13 -3.95 56.48 1.23
C VAL A 13 -2.91 56.36 2.30
N TRP A 14 -1.75 55.76 1.98
CA TRP A 14 -0.56 55.78 2.84
C TRP A 14 0.31 56.97 2.49
N VAL A 15 0.51 57.84 3.51
CA VAL A 15 1.47 58.97 3.43
C VAL A 15 2.85 58.43 3.79
N MET A 16 3.79 58.46 2.83
CA MET A 16 5.20 58.20 3.08
C MET A 16 5.88 59.44 3.65
N VAL A 17 6.35 59.34 4.86
CA VAL A 17 7.30 60.33 5.44
C VAL A 17 8.72 59.87 5.19
N LEU A 18 9.43 60.59 4.33
CA LEU A 18 10.85 60.36 4.04
C LEU A 18 11.69 61.00 5.15
N PHE A 19 12.36 60.15 5.95
CA PHE A 19 13.46 60.58 6.83
C PHE A 19 14.79 60.22 6.16
N SER A 20 15.50 61.23 5.67
CA SER A 20 16.86 61.08 5.18
C SER A 20 17.84 61.15 6.34
N GLY A 21 18.31 59.98 6.79
CA GLY A 21 19.43 59.88 7.74
C GLY A 21 20.53 58.99 7.13
N ALA A 22 21.56 59.58 6.59
CA ALA A 22 22.72 58.83 6.08
C ALA A 22 23.58 58.35 7.24
N VAL A 23 23.51 57.05 7.53
CA VAL A 23 24.48 56.40 8.43
C VAL A 23 25.35 55.50 7.53
N PRO A 24 26.70 55.63 7.59
CA PRO A 24 27.59 54.79 6.80
C PRO A 24 27.59 53.36 7.39
N PHE A 25 26.87 52.45 6.77
CA PHE A 25 27.00 51.04 7.07
C PHE A 25 28.33 50.52 6.50
N ARG A 26 29.28 50.19 7.37
CA ARG A 26 30.40 49.33 7.00
C ARG A 26 29.87 47.92 6.74
N LEU A 27 29.82 47.52 5.49
CA LEU A 27 29.66 46.12 5.13
C LEU A 27 30.92 45.37 5.57
N VAL A 28 30.82 44.67 6.68
CA VAL A 28 31.71 43.54 6.98
C VAL A 28 31.20 42.38 6.12
N ALA A 29 31.94 42.09 5.07
CA ALA A 29 31.68 40.87 4.28
C ALA A 29 31.97 39.69 5.24
N GLN A 30 30.92 39.11 5.84
CA GLN A 30 30.99 37.77 6.38
C GLN A 30 31.22 36.85 5.20
N ALA A 31 32.41 36.25 5.12
CA ALA A 31 32.65 35.11 4.26
C ALA A 31 31.66 34.04 4.70
N SER A 32 30.62 33.80 3.89
CA SER A 32 29.76 32.68 4.06
C SER A 32 30.63 31.42 3.94
N GLU A 33 30.70 30.64 5.01
CA GLU A 33 31.24 29.29 4.94
C GLU A 33 30.54 28.58 3.76
N PRO A 34 31.29 27.85 2.91
CA PRO A 34 30.69 27.06 1.90
C PRO A 34 29.72 26.10 2.57
N PRO A 35 28.50 25.90 2.00
CA PRO A 35 27.55 24.98 2.58
C PRO A 35 28.24 23.65 2.78
N ALA A 36 28.18 23.13 4.01
CA ALA A 36 28.70 21.81 4.32
C ALA A 36 28.18 20.85 3.23
N VAL A 37 29.12 20.22 2.55
CA VAL A 37 28.80 19.14 1.60
C VAL A 37 28.13 18.07 2.45
N HIS A 38 26.81 18.09 2.50
CA HIS A 38 26.05 16.98 3.06
C HIS A 38 26.53 15.76 2.28
N SER A 39 27.17 14.83 2.96
CA SER A 39 27.51 13.52 2.42
C SER A 39 26.28 13.04 1.68
N ALA A 40 26.43 12.79 0.38
CA ALA A 40 25.37 12.24 -0.44
C ALA A 40 24.94 10.94 0.25
N GLY A 41 23.82 10.99 0.97
CA GLY A 41 23.19 9.79 1.49
C GLY A 41 23.00 8.86 0.29
N THR A 42 23.26 7.59 0.50
CA THR A 42 23.09 6.57 -0.54
C THR A 42 21.74 6.79 -1.17
N VAL A 43 21.75 7.09 -2.47
CA VAL A 43 20.52 7.36 -3.22
C VAL A 43 19.73 6.05 -3.23
N GLU A 44 18.47 6.11 -2.81
CA GLU A 44 17.55 4.97 -2.85
C GLU A 44 17.46 4.43 -4.29
N ASP A 45 17.63 3.13 -4.46
CA ASP A 45 17.55 2.50 -5.77
C ASP A 45 16.10 2.18 -6.14
N TRP A 46 15.49 3.06 -6.92
CA TRP A 46 14.13 2.88 -7.43
C TRP A 46 14.00 1.90 -8.59
N THR A 47 15.10 1.34 -9.08
CA THR A 47 15.06 0.24 -10.06
C THR A 47 14.90 -1.12 -9.37
N SER A 48 15.18 -1.20 -8.07
CA SER A 48 15.02 -2.37 -7.23
C SER A 48 13.81 -2.25 -6.33
N LEU A 49 13.00 -3.30 -6.25
CA LEU A 49 11.91 -3.38 -5.28
C LEU A 49 12.39 -3.80 -3.89
N SER A 50 13.57 -4.39 -3.79
CA SER A 50 14.13 -4.89 -2.52
C SER A 50 14.94 -3.82 -1.82
N LEU A 51 14.72 -3.65 -0.52
CA LEU A 51 15.57 -2.83 0.35
C LEU A 51 16.92 -3.48 0.69
N LYS A 52 17.24 -4.64 0.15
CA LYS A 52 18.51 -5.30 0.42
C LYS A 52 19.69 -4.43 -0.02
N GLY A 53 20.53 -4.05 0.92
CA GLY A 53 21.64 -3.12 0.68
C GLY A 53 21.28 -1.64 0.81
N SER A 54 20.01 -1.30 1.11
CA SER A 54 19.60 0.07 1.44
C SER A 54 20.11 0.48 2.82
N GLU A 55 20.52 1.74 2.93
CA GLU A 55 20.88 2.37 4.22
C GLU A 55 19.69 3.09 4.89
N LEU A 56 18.49 2.94 4.36
CA LEU A 56 17.29 3.52 4.97
C LEU A 56 17.08 2.94 6.37
N LYS A 57 17.05 3.82 7.35
CA LYS A 57 16.84 3.48 8.76
C LYS A 57 15.63 4.22 9.30
N PRO A 58 14.74 3.53 10.01
CA PRO A 58 13.64 4.21 10.66
C PRO A 58 14.17 5.15 11.74
N GLU A 59 13.64 6.37 11.76
CA GLU A 59 13.71 7.24 12.94
C GLU A 59 12.65 6.82 13.95
N ALA A 60 12.82 7.20 15.21
CA ALA A 60 11.79 6.96 16.22
C ALA A 60 10.46 7.60 15.77
N PRO A 61 9.35 6.88 15.80
CA PRO A 61 8.07 7.39 15.33
C PRO A 61 7.56 8.50 16.25
N ILE A 62 6.91 9.49 15.65
CA ILE A 62 6.20 10.55 16.38
C ILE A 62 4.74 10.11 16.50
N VAL A 63 4.23 10.04 17.73
CA VAL A 63 2.81 9.75 17.97
C VAL A 63 2.02 11.05 17.75
N GLY A 64 1.21 11.08 16.69
CA GLY A 64 0.35 12.20 16.37
C GLY A 64 -0.98 12.15 17.12
N GLU A 65 -1.62 10.96 17.15
CA GLU A 65 -2.90 10.75 17.84
C GLU A 65 -2.94 9.33 18.41
N LYS A 66 -3.51 9.20 19.60
CA LYS A 66 -3.91 7.90 20.14
C LYS A 66 -5.33 8.02 20.70
N ALA A 67 -6.26 7.31 20.10
CA ALA A 67 -7.65 7.25 20.50
C ALA A 67 -7.99 5.87 21.06
N GLU A 68 -8.56 5.85 22.26
CA GLU A 68 -9.07 4.65 22.93
C GLU A 68 -10.59 4.62 22.80
N LEU A 69 -11.10 3.77 21.92
CA LEU A 69 -12.52 3.58 21.67
C LEU A 69 -13.02 2.28 22.31
N PRO A 70 -14.31 2.07 22.48
CA PRO A 70 -14.82 0.84 23.14
C PRO A 70 -14.36 -0.45 22.44
N GLU A 71 -14.39 -0.50 21.10
CA GLU A 71 -14.15 -1.70 20.30
C GLU A 71 -12.68 -1.83 19.89
N PHE A 72 -11.98 -0.71 19.69
CA PHE A 72 -10.62 -0.70 19.17
C PHE A 72 -9.77 0.46 19.71
N THR A 73 -8.47 0.36 19.55
CA THR A 73 -7.55 1.49 19.67
C THR A 73 -7.16 1.97 18.29
N ARG A 74 -7.05 3.29 18.08
CA ARG A 74 -6.53 3.88 16.86
C ARG A 74 -5.30 4.73 17.17
N GLU A 75 -4.20 4.43 16.53
CA GLU A 75 -2.98 5.20 16.58
C GLU A 75 -2.74 5.83 15.20
N LEU A 76 -2.49 7.13 15.16
CA LEU A 76 -1.88 7.81 14.04
C LEU A 76 -0.46 8.15 14.46
N ILE A 77 0.50 7.53 13.81
CA ILE A 77 1.91 7.81 14.02
C ILE A 77 2.52 8.34 12.73
N GLN A 78 3.53 9.18 12.88
CA GLN A 78 4.34 9.61 11.77
C GLN A 78 5.68 8.87 11.84
N VAL A 79 5.97 8.13 10.82
CA VAL A 79 7.25 7.43 10.64
C VAL A 79 8.06 8.13 9.57
N LYS A 80 9.38 8.14 9.74
CA LYS A 80 10.30 8.81 8.84
C LYS A 80 11.57 7.99 8.70
N TRP A 81 11.88 7.59 7.50
CA TRP A 81 13.09 6.86 7.12
C TRP A 81 13.80 7.46 5.91
N ARG A 82 13.25 8.53 5.36
CA ARG A 82 13.89 9.40 4.37
C ARG A 82 13.84 10.84 4.85
N MET A 83 14.87 11.61 4.56
CA MET A 83 14.88 13.03 4.91
C MET A 83 13.74 13.77 4.18
N GLY A 84 12.92 14.49 4.94
CA GLY A 84 11.83 15.28 4.39
C GLY A 84 10.62 14.49 3.87
N ASP A 85 10.57 13.18 4.12
CA ASP A 85 9.49 12.31 3.67
C ASP A 85 8.87 11.58 4.88
N ALA A 86 7.93 12.24 5.53
CA ALA A 86 7.21 11.70 6.66
C ALA A 86 5.96 10.93 6.18
N ILE A 87 5.71 9.75 6.75
CA ILE A 87 4.62 8.86 6.40
C ILE A 87 3.63 8.83 7.55
N ASP A 88 2.40 9.23 7.29
CA ASP A 88 1.28 9.03 8.20
C ASP A 88 0.83 7.58 8.14
N LEU A 89 0.97 6.88 9.28
CA LEU A 89 0.65 5.48 9.45
C LEU A 89 -0.46 5.32 10.49
N TYR A 90 -1.58 4.77 10.06
CA TYR A 90 -2.69 4.39 10.94
C TYR A 90 -2.53 2.94 11.38
N ILE A 91 -2.66 2.69 12.69
CA ILE A 91 -2.70 1.36 13.28
C ILE A 91 -3.96 1.27 14.13
N ILE A 92 -4.89 0.41 13.72
CA ILE A 92 -6.17 0.19 14.41
C ILE A 92 -6.18 -1.24 14.92
N ARG A 93 -6.28 -1.41 16.26
CA ARG A 93 -6.26 -2.71 16.91
C ARG A 93 -7.58 -3.00 17.61
N PRO A 94 -8.19 -4.17 17.41
CA PRO A 94 -9.33 -4.60 18.21
C PRO A 94 -8.90 -4.81 19.67
N LYS A 95 -9.76 -4.45 20.63
CA LYS A 95 -9.45 -4.60 22.07
C LYS A 95 -9.66 -6.01 22.60
N ASN A 96 -10.46 -6.80 21.90
CA ASN A 96 -10.81 -8.17 22.31
C ASN A 96 -9.76 -9.23 21.94
N VAL A 97 -8.68 -8.85 21.24
CA VAL A 97 -7.58 -9.74 20.84
C VAL A 97 -6.25 -9.14 21.27
N PRO A 98 -5.49 -9.79 22.16
CA PRO A 98 -4.22 -9.24 22.66
C PRO A 98 -3.16 -9.08 21.57
N LYS A 99 -3.07 -10.03 20.63
CA LYS A 99 -2.14 -10.02 19.50
C LYS A 99 -2.89 -10.36 18.21
N PRO A 100 -3.57 -9.38 17.59
CA PRO A 100 -4.30 -9.62 16.36
C PRO A 100 -3.34 -9.80 15.16
N PRO A 101 -3.69 -10.69 14.20
CA PRO A 101 -3.06 -10.71 12.89
C PRO A 101 -3.24 -9.38 12.18
N VAL A 102 -2.36 -9.07 11.23
CA VAL A 102 -2.29 -7.76 10.60
C VAL A 102 -2.78 -7.81 9.15
N ILE A 103 -3.68 -6.92 8.79
CA ILE A 103 -4.05 -6.65 7.40
C ILE A 103 -3.65 -5.21 7.06
N LEU A 104 -2.77 -5.05 6.05
CA LEU A 104 -2.49 -3.75 5.45
C LEU A 104 -3.58 -3.44 4.44
N TYR A 105 -4.26 -2.29 4.62
CA TYR A 105 -5.30 -1.79 3.71
C TYR A 105 -4.73 -0.67 2.87
N LEU A 106 -4.47 -0.94 1.61
CA LEU A 106 -3.89 -0.02 0.64
C LEU A 106 -4.97 0.45 -0.33
N TYR A 107 -5.52 1.62 -0.08
CA TYR A 107 -6.51 2.19 -0.99
C TYR A 107 -5.83 2.95 -2.12
N SER A 108 -6.58 3.12 -3.20
CA SER A 108 -6.09 3.81 -4.38
C SER A 108 -5.87 5.30 -4.11
N TYR A 109 -4.80 5.84 -4.69
CA TYR A 109 -4.60 7.27 -4.84
C TYR A 109 -5.89 7.95 -5.39
N PRO A 110 -6.29 9.14 -4.92
CA PRO A 110 -5.65 9.94 -3.85
C PRO A 110 -6.24 9.74 -2.45
N SER A 111 -7.10 8.76 -2.22
CA SER A 111 -7.91 8.64 -1.00
C SER A 111 -7.46 7.54 -0.05
N GLU A 112 -6.15 7.35 0.10
CA GLU A 112 -5.54 6.18 0.72
C GLU A 112 -5.88 6.01 2.21
N THR A 113 -5.93 7.08 2.99
CA THR A 113 -6.11 7.00 4.45
C THR A 113 -7.37 7.66 4.99
N ASN A 114 -8.17 8.30 4.16
CA ASN A 114 -9.34 9.08 4.60
C ASN A 114 -10.34 8.25 5.43
N ARG A 115 -10.47 6.95 5.12
CA ARG A 115 -11.42 6.04 5.78
C ARG A 115 -11.03 5.72 7.22
N PHE A 116 -9.73 5.75 7.57
CA PHE A 116 -9.25 5.41 8.91
C PHE A 116 -9.64 6.43 9.99
N ARG A 117 -10.16 7.58 9.59
CA ARG A 117 -10.74 8.59 10.52
C ARG A 117 -12.16 8.23 10.94
N SER A 118 -12.88 7.42 10.17
CA SER A 118 -14.26 7.02 10.47
C SER A 118 -14.30 5.92 11.53
N HIS A 119 -15.07 6.14 12.60
CA HIS A 119 -15.31 5.14 13.64
C HIS A 119 -15.92 3.86 13.07
N ASP A 120 -17.02 4.00 12.33
CA ASP A 120 -17.76 2.86 11.77
C ASP A 120 -16.89 2.02 10.81
N TYR A 121 -16.04 2.70 10.05
CA TYR A 121 -15.11 2.01 9.18
C TYR A 121 -14.07 1.23 9.99
N CYS A 122 -13.42 1.85 10.98
CA CYS A 122 -12.43 1.21 11.84
C CYS A 122 -13.02 0.02 12.62
N ALA A 123 -14.20 0.16 13.20
CA ALA A 123 -14.89 -0.93 13.87
C ALA A 123 -15.14 -2.11 12.91
N ARG A 124 -15.56 -1.84 11.68
CA ARG A 124 -15.85 -2.86 10.66
C ARG A 124 -14.62 -3.63 10.20
N ILE A 125 -13.51 -2.94 9.91
CA ILE A 125 -12.31 -3.61 9.42
C ILE A 125 -11.59 -4.41 10.49
N THR A 126 -11.76 -4.04 11.78
CA THR A 126 -11.19 -4.77 12.92
C THR A 126 -12.11 -5.87 13.46
N GLN A 127 -13.33 -5.99 12.93
CA GLN A 127 -14.20 -7.12 13.24
C GLN A 127 -13.47 -8.44 13.01
N ASN A 128 -13.83 -9.44 13.84
CA ASN A 128 -13.24 -10.78 13.81
C ASN A 128 -11.74 -10.81 14.24
N GLY A 129 -11.27 -9.76 14.92
CA GLY A 129 -10.02 -9.82 15.65
C GLY A 129 -8.76 -9.57 14.82
N PHE A 130 -8.85 -8.79 13.73
CA PHE A 130 -7.69 -8.38 12.92
C PHE A 130 -7.32 -6.93 13.21
N ALA A 131 -6.02 -6.66 13.28
CA ALA A 131 -5.51 -5.31 13.24
C ALA A 131 -5.53 -4.80 11.80
N ALA A 132 -5.89 -3.52 11.63
CA ALA A 132 -5.85 -2.84 10.35
C ALA A 132 -4.74 -1.80 10.35
N VAL A 133 -3.94 -1.80 9.29
CA VAL A 133 -2.85 -0.85 9.08
C VAL A 133 -3.04 -0.18 7.72
N GLY A 134 -2.85 1.14 7.67
CA GLY A 134 -2.91 1.88 6.42
C GLY A 134 -1.98 3.08 6.46
N PHE A 135 -1.43 3.44 5.33
CA PHE A 135 -0.49 4.54 5.23
C PHE A 135 -0.69 5.36 3.95
N VAL A 136 -0.13 6.56 3.93
CA VAL A 136 -0.11 7.43 2.75
C VAL A 136 1.06 7.02 1.87
N SER A 137 0.79 6.53 0.66
CA SER A 137 1.83 6.10 -0.28
C SER A 137 2.61 7.27 -0.88
N ALA A 138 3.73 6.98 -1.51
CA ALA A 138 4.55 7.98 -2.20
C ALA A 138 3.85 8.59 -3.44
N LEU A 139 2.72 8.03 -3.88
CA LEU A 139 1.95 8.56 -5.00
C LEU A 139 1.26 9.90 -4.70
N THR A 140 1.02 10.23 -3.43
CA THR A 140 0.28 11.46 -3.08
C THR A 140 1.08 12.74 -3.27
N GLY A 141 2.38 12.69 -3.44
CA GLY A 141 3.23 13.88 -3.54
C GLY A 141 3.26 14.77 -2.29
N GLN A 142 2.26 14.69 -1.42
CA GLN A 142 2.19 15.47 -0.17
C GLN A 142 3.28 15.10 0.84
N ARG A 143 3.86 13.92 0.68
CA ARG A 143 4.96 13.43 1.50
C ARG A 143 6.28 14.14 1.20
N PHE A 144 6.48 14.60 -0.03
CA PHE A 144 7.74 15.17 -0.49
C PHE A 144 7.84 16.67 -0.15
N THR A 145 7.99 16.99 1.14
CA THR A 145 8.10 18.39 1.58
C THR A 145 9.39 19.08 1.09
N MET A 146 10.49 18.31 0.93
CA MET A 146 11.77 18.81 0.44
C MET A 146 11.89 18.74 -1.09
N ARG A 147 11.13 17.86 -1.70
CA ARG A 147 11.08 17.65 -3.14
C ARG A 147 9.63 17.42 -3.55
N PRO A 148 8.85 18.48 -3.69
CA PRO A 148 7.47 18.34 -4.15
C PRO A 148 7.45 17.65 -5.51
N MET A 149 6.53 16.72 -5.70
CA MET A 149 6.25 16.13 -7.00
C MET A 149 5.94 17.25 -7.97
N LYS A 150 6.69 17.34 -9.08
CA LYS A 150 6.65 18.50 -9.97
C LYS A 150 5.31 18.67 -10.65
N GLU A 151 4.68 17.55 -10.98
CA GLU A 151 3.41 17.51 -11.69
C GLU A 151 2.44 16.60 -10.95
N TRP A 152 2.52 15.30 -11.19
CA TRP A 152 1.73 14.28 -10.50
C TRP A 152 2.42 12.90 -10.60
N PHE A 153 1.93 11.92 -9.84
CA PHE A 153 2.65 10.66 -9.63
C PHE A 153 3.02 9.90 -10.91
N VAL A 154 2.27 10.05 -12.02
CA VAL A 154 2.57 9.33 -13.27
C VAL A 154 3.88 9.80 -13.90
N SER A 155 4.20 11.09 -13.81
CA SER A 155 5.48 11.59 -14.31
C SER A 155 6.69 11.01 -13.57
N GLU A 156 6.48 10.60 -12.31
CA GLU A 156 7.47 10.00 -11.40
C GLU A 156 7.09 8.57 -10.98
N LEU A 157 6.41 7.83 -11.87
CA LEU A 157 5.79 6.54 -11.57
C LEU A 157 6.78 5.51 -11.02
N GLN A 158 7.99 5.46 -11.57
CA GLN A 158 9.04 4.55 -11.09
C GLN A 158 9.37 4.82 -9.61
N GLU A 159 9.68 6.06 -9.29
CA GLU A 159 10.04 6.46 -7.94
C GLU A 159 8.86 6.27 -6.98
N SER A 160 7.68 6.74 -7.35
CA SER A 160 6.49 6.69 -6.52
C SER A 160 6.08 5.25 -6.14
N LEU A 161 6.15 4.32 -7.11
CA LEU A 161 5.84 2.92 -6.84
C LEU A 161 6.94 2.22 -6.04
N ALA A 162 8.21 2.37 -6.46
CA ALA A 162 9.32 1.74 -5.76
C ALA A 162 9.42 2.21 -4.31
N SER A 163 9.33 3.54 -4.06
CA SER A 163 9.30 4.09 -2.71
C SER A 163 8.15 3.53 -1.88
N SER A 164 6.94 3.38 -2.47
CA SER A 164 5.79 2.83 -1.77
C SER A 164 5.98 1.36 -1.40
N VAL A 165 6.64 0.58 -2.25
CA VAL A 165 6.99 -0.83 -1.97
C VAL A 165 8.07 -0.93 -0.88
N HIS A 166 9.06 -0.04 -0.91
CA HIS A 166 10.05 0.08 0.16
C HIS A 166 9.39 0.44 1.50
N ASP A 167 8.41 1.35 1.48
CA ASP A 167 7.65 1.75 2.66
C ASP A 167 6.90 0.56 3.27
N VAL A 168 6.29 -0.31 2.46
CA VAL A 168 5.66 -1.54 2.97
C VAL A 168 6.66 -2.40 3.73
N GLN A 169 7.88 -2.61 3.20
CA GLN A 169 8.90 -3.40 3.89
C GLN A 169 9.33 -2.74 5.20
N LEU A 170 9.52 -1.41 5.21
CA LEU A 170 9.90 -0.66 6.41
C LEU A 170 8.77 -0.64 7.45
N ILE A 171 7.52 -0.50 7.01
CA ILE A 171 6.34 -0.63 7.89
C ILE A 171 6.28 -2.02 8.50
N LEU A 172 6.45 -3.08 7.72
CA LEU A 172 6.46 -4.45 8.23
C LEU A 172 7.62 -4.68 9.22
N ASN A 173 8.80 -4.08 8.99
CA ASN A 173 9.90 -4.12 9.95
C ASN A 173 9.51 -3.43 11.26
N TYR A 174 8.97 -2.21 11.20
CA TYR A 174 8.49 -1.48 12.36
C TYR A 174 7.41 -2.26 13.14
N LEU A 175 6.42 -2.82 12.44
CA LEU A 175 5.36 -3.60 13.07
C LEU A 175 5.90 -4.88 13.72
N SER A 176 6.96 -5.48 13.17
CA SER A 176 7.59 -6.69 13.73
C SER A 176 8.31 -6.45 15.06
N GLU A 177 8.66 -5.22 15.36
CA GLU A 177 9.23 -4.83 16.67
C GLU A 177 8.16 -4.65 17.75
N ARG A 178 6.88 -4.62 17.35
CA ARG A 178 5.75 -4.49 18.28
C ARG A 178 5.39 -5.85 18.89
N ASN A 179 5.18 -5.86 20.20
CA ASN A 179 4.78 -7.06 20.95
C ASN A 179 3.26 -7.29 21.00
N ASP A 180 2.48 -6.33 20.49
CA ASP A 180 1.02 -6.29 20.54
C ASP A 180 0.35 -6.65 19.21
N LEU A 181 1.11 -7.20 18.25
CA LEU A 181 0.65 -7.67 16.94
C LEU A 181 1.16 -9.08 16.66
N ASP A 182 0.40 -9.86 15.91
CA ASP A 182 0.83 -11.17 15.40
C ASP A 182 1.37 -11.02 13.98
N MET A 183 2.65 -10.79 13.87
CA MET A 183 3.35 -10.63 12.60
C MET A 183 3.69 -11.95 11.90
N SER A 184 3.33 -13.10 12.47
CA SER A 184 3.38 -14.39 11.77
C SER A 184 2.25 -14.56 10.75
N ARG A 185 1.22 -13.71 10.82
CA ARG A 185 0.05 -13.70 9.94
C ARG A 185 -0.20 -12.30 9.40
N VAL A 186 0.32 -12.05 8.20
CA VAL A 186 0.22 -10.75 7.51
C VAL A 186 -0.51 -10.92 6.18
N GLY A 187 -1.53 -10.10 5.97
CA GLY A 187 -2.24 -9.99 4.70
C GLY A 187 -2.25 -8.55 4.19
N MET A 188 -2.57 -8.39 2.91
CA MET A 188 -2.76 -7.09 2.29
C MET A 188 -4.08 -7.08 1.51
N PHE A 189 -4.86 -6.03 1.70
CA PHE A 189 -6.00 -5.69 0.86
C PHE A 189 -5.66 -4.43 0.08
N GLY A 190 -5.74 -4.50 -1.25
CA GLY A 190 -5.39 -3.37 -2.11
C GLY A 190 -6.46 -3.04 -3.14
N THR A 191 -6.63 -1.74 -3.46
CA THR A 191 -7.46 -1.28 -4.57
C THR A 191 -6.68 -0.37 -5.49
N GLY A 192 -6.84 -0.50 -6.81
CA GLY A 192 -6.15 0.34 -7.79
C GLY A 192 -4.63 0.36 -7.60
N SER A 193 -4.05 1.55 -7.38
CA SER A 193 -2.62 1.69 -7.08
C SER A 193 -2.19 0.93 -5.82
N GLY A 194 -3.05 0.85 -4.80
CA GLY A 194 -2.78 0.05 -3.60
C GLY A 194 -2.72 -1.45 -3.89
N ALA A 195 -3.52 -1.96 -4.84
CA ALA A 195 -3.43 -3.34 -5.30
C ALA A 195 -2.11 -3.60 -6.07
N THR A 196 -1.67 -2.64 -6.87
CA THR A 196 -0.35 -2.69 -7.53
C THR A 196 0.78 -2.79 -6.52
N ILE A 197 0.78 -1.90 -5.51
CA ILE A 197 1.77 -1.92 -4.43
C ILE A 197 1.73 -3.25 -3.69
N ALA A 198 0.54 -3.83 -3.46
CA ALA A 198 0.40 -5.11 -2.79
C ALA A 198 1.03 -6.27 -3.59
N ILE A 199 0.83 -6.31 -4.92
CA ILE A 199 1.48 -7.31 -5.80
C ILE A 199 3.00 -7.20 -5.70
N LEU A 200 3.53 -6.00 -5.92
CA LEU A 200 4.96 -5.77 -5.92
C LEU A 200 5.61 -6.08 -4.57
N SER A 201 4.95 -5.71 -3.47
CA SER A 201 5.42 -5.99 -2.12
C SER A 201 5.40 -7.49 -1.79
N ALA A 202 4.32 -8.19 -2.15
CA ALA A 202 4.18 -9.62 -1.89
C ALA A 202 5.19 -10.47 -2.70
N ALA A 203 5.64 -9.96 -3.86
CA ALA A 203 6.65 -10.64 -4.67
C ALA A 203 8.04 -10.68 -4.02
N ILE A 204 8.33 -9.76 -3.12
CA ILE A 204 9.66 -9.60 -2.50
C ILE A 204 9.68 -9.81 -0.99
N ASP A 205 8.55 -9.70 -0.32
CA ASP A 205 8.46 -9.87 1.14
C ASP A 205 7.63 -11.12 1.51
N PRO A 206 8.30 -12.21 1.92
CA PRO A 206 7.64 -13.49 2.21
C PRO A 206 6.74 -13.47 3.45
N ARG A 207 6.76 -12.38 4.24
CA ARG A 207 5.84 -12.22 5.37
C ARG A 207 4.39 -12.05 4.91
N ILE A 208 4.17 -11.61 3.67
CA ILE A 208 2.85 -11.37 3.10
C ILE A 208 2.29 -12.68 2.57
N GLN A 209 1.38 -13.31 3.32
CA GLN A 209 0.84 -14.64 3.05
C GLN A 209 -0.48 -14.63 2.27
N THR A 210 -1.20 -13.51 2.33
CA THR A 210 -2.53 -13.37 1.73
C THR A 210 -2.64 -12.00 1.08
N ILE A 211 -3.07 -11.95 -0.17
CA ILE A 211 -3.38 -10.70 -0.87
C ILE A 211 -4.77 -10.74 -1.49
N ASP A 212 -5.50 -9.66 -1.34
CA ASP A 212 -6.83 -9.45 -1.91
C ASP A 212 -6.83 -8.16 -2.72
N LEU A 213 -6.95 -8.26 -4.02
CA LEU A 213 -6.69 -7.22 -4.98
C LEU A 213 -7.96 -6.83 -5.73
N LEU A 214 -8.28 -5.55 -5.74
CA LEU A 214 -9.39 -4.99 -6.50
C LEU A 214 -8.85 -4.00 -7.53
N GLU A 215 -9.10 -4.26 -8.80
CA GLU A 215 -8.72 -3.37 -9.92
C GLU A 215 -7.25 -2.96 -9.89
N PRO A 216 -6.29 -3.89 -9.77
CA PRO A 216 -4.87 -3.52 -9.77
C PRO A 216 -4.51 -2.81 -11.09
N TRP A 217 -3.68 -1.76 -11.00
CA TRP A 217 -3.11 -1.12 -12.17
C TRP A 217 -1.89 -1.90 -12.64
N GLY A 218 -1.75 -2.10 -13.92
CA GLY A 218 -0.63 -2.82 -14.52
C GLY A 218 -0.73 -2.88 -16.04
N ASP A 219 0.19 -3.57 -16.72
CA ASP A 219 0.40 -3.47 -18.15
C ASP A 219 0.64 -2.01 -18.56
N TRP A 220 1.74 -1.44 -18.06
CA TRP A 220 2.01 -0.01 -18.18
C TRP A 220 1.82 0.54 -19.60
N PRO A 221 2.22 -0.14 -20.69
CA PRO A 221 1.99 0.39 -22.04
C PRO A 221 0.51 0.61 -22.36
N ASP A 222 -0.35 -0.34 -22.01
CA ASP A 222 -1.80 -0.22 -22.25
C ASP A 222 -2.46 0.72 -21.22
N TRP A 223 -2.09 0.60 -19.95
CA TRP A 223 -2.64 1.44 -18.90
C TRP A 223 -2.33 2.93 -19.13
N LEU A 224 -1.07 3.28 -19.48
CA LEU A 224 -0.68 4.65 -19.78
C LEU A 224 -1.37 5.18 -21.06
N ALA A 225 -1.67 4.31 -22.01
CA ALA A 225 -2.35 4.69 -23.25
C ALA A 225 -3.85 4.95 -23.05
N LYS A 226 -4.53 4.22 -22.14
CA LYS A 226 -6.00 4.15 -22.12
C LYS A 226 -6.65 4.58 -20.80
N SER A 227 -5.92 4.58 -19.70
CA SER A 227 -6.49 4.92 -18.39
C SER A 227 -7.20 6.28 -18.39
N SER A 228 -8.41 6.32 -17.85
CA SER A 228 -9.22 7.55 -17.78
C SER A 228 -8.64 8.61 -16.84
N ILE A 229 -7.76 8.24 -15.92
CA ILE A 229 -7.12 9.19 -15.02
C ILE A 229 -5.94 9.93 -15.66
N ILE A 230 -5.44 9.47 -16.83
CA ILE A 230 -4.32 10.13 -17.51
C ILE A 230 -4.85 11.16 -18.50
N PRO A 231 -4.50 12.44 -18.35
CA PRO A 231 -4.88 13.47 -19.30
C PRO A 231 -4.40 13.14 -20.72
N GLU A 232 -5.28 13.30 -21.70
CA GLU A 232 -5.00 12.91 -23.09
C GLU A 232 -3.78 13.63 -23.66
N ASN A 233 -3.61 14.91 -23.34
CA ASN A 233 -2.49 15.74 -23.77
C ASN A 233 -1.13 15.30 -23.18
N GLU A 234 -1.11 14.51 -22.11
CA GLU A 234 0.12 14.01 -21.47
C GLU A 234 0.52 12.61 -21.94
N ARG A 235 -0.43 11.81 -22.46
CA ARG A 235 -0.22 10.40 -22.84
C ARG A 235 1.01 10.19 -23.73
N THR A 236 1.22 11.05 -24.71
CA THR A 236 2.37 10.96 -25.62
C THR A 236 3.71 11.00 -24.88
N ASN A 237 3.80 11.72 -23.76
CA ASN A 237 5.01 11.79 -22.95
C ASN A 237 5.31 10.47 -22.23
N TYR A 238 4.27 9.81 -21.72
CA TYR A 238 4.38 8.55 -20.98
C TYR A 238 4.52 7.31 -21.87
N LEU A 239 4.19 7.44 -23.15
CA LEU A 239 4.35 6.36 -24.14
C LEU A 239 5.72 6.40 -24.87
N LYS A 240 6.61 7.32 -24.51
CA LYS A 240 7.98 7.34 -25.05
C LYS A 240 8.75 6.09 -24.59
N PRO A 241 9.57 5.50 -25.50
CA PRO A 241 10.31 4.27 -25.17
C PRO A 241 11.16 4.38 -23.90
N GLU A 242 11.76 5.54 -23.65
CA GLU A 242 12.60 5.79 -22.47
C GLU A 242 11.78 5.76 -21.18
N PHE A 243 10.55 6.30 -21.22
CA PHE A 243 9.65 6.26 -20.07
C PHE A 243 9.17 4.84 -19.80
N LEU A 244 8.68 4.15 -20.82
CA LEU A 244 8.21 2.77 -20.73
C LEU A 244 9.33 1.83 -20.23
N LYS A 245 10.55 1.98 -20.75
CA LYS A 245 11.71 1.20 -20.28
C LYS A 245 12.00 1.42 -18.79
N ARG A 246 11.84 2.65 -18.30
CA ARG A 246 12.09 3.01 -16.91
C ARG A 246 11.05 2.37 -15.96
N VAL A 247 9.77 2.34 -16.34
CA VAL A 247 8.69 1.81 -15.50
C VAL A 247 8.46 0.31 -15.68
N ALA A 248 8.95 -0.29 -16.74
CA ALA A 248 8.77 -1.71 -17.05
C ALA A 248 9.17 -2.66 -15.90
N PRO A 249 10.28 -2.45 -15.15
CA PRO A 249 10.65 -3.32 -14.03
C PRO A 249 9.62 -3.33 -12.90
N LEU A 250 8.71 -2.35 -12.85
CA LEU A 250 7.66 -2.22 -11.84
C LEU A 250 6.28 -2.61 -12.38
N ASP A 251 6.23 -3.28 -13.54
CA ASP A 251 4.96 -3.74 -14.09
C ASP A 251 4.48 -5.00 -13.35
N PRO A 252 3.31 -4.96 -12.70
CA PRO A 252 2.75 -6.12 -12.01
C PRO A 252 2.64 -7.38 -12.87
N VAL A 253 2.43 -7.24 -14.18
CA VAL A 253 2.40 -8.37 -15.13
C VAL A 253 3.68 -9.21 -15.05
N GLN A 254 4.83 -8.60 -14.77
CA GLN A 254 6.11 -9.31 -14.64
C GLN A 254 6.27 -9.99 -13.27
N TRP A 255 5.59 -9.49 -12.23
CA TRP A 255 5.74 -9.96 -10.85
C TRP A 255 4.69 -10.99 -10.45
N LEU A 256 3.50 -10.93 -11.03
CA LEU A 256 2.41 -11.88 -10.76
C LEU A 256 2.86 -13.35 -10.86
N PRO A 257 3.59 -13.78 -11.92
CA PRO A 257 4.04 -15.17 -12.03
C PRO A 257 5.05 -15.59 -10.96
N GLN A 258 5.69 -14.63 -10.30
CA GLN A 258 6.72 -14.84 -9.29
C GLN A 258 6.16 -14.90 -7.86
N LEU A 259 4.86 -14.63 -7.67
CA LEU A 259 4.22 -14.63 -6.37
C LEU A 259 4.25 -16.00 -5.73
N LYS A 260 4.82 -16.07 -4.54
CA LYS A 260 4.81 -17.25 -3.66
C LYS A 260 3.73 -17.17 -2.57
N THR A 261 2.99 -16.08 -2.57
CA THR A 261 1.87 -15.84 -1.65
C THR A 261 0.86 -16.98 -1.74
N GLU A 262 0.48 -17.52 -0.60
CA GLU A 262 -0.34 -18.72 -0.53
C GLU A 262 -1.78 -18.48 -0.98
N HIS A 263 -2.34 -17.34 -0.57
CA HIS A 263 -3.72 -16.98 -0.84
C HIS A 263 -3.80 -15.69 -1.63
N ILE A 264 -4.29 -15.78 -2.88
CA ILE A 264 -4.40 -14.64 -3.79
C ILE A 264 -5.83 -14.58 -4.32
N ARG A 265 -6.47 -13.41 -4.22
CA ARG A 265 -7.70 -13.09 -4.94
C ARG A 265 -7.49 -11.84 -5.78
N MET A 266 -7.91 -11.88 -7.05
CA MET A 266 -7.94 -10.74 -7.96
C MET A 266 -9.38 -10.48 -8.38
N GLN A 267 -9.82 -9.24 -8.30
CA GLN A 267 -11.19 -8.83 -8.58
C GLN A 267 -11.18 -7.74 -9.65
N TYR A 268 -11.95 -7.93 -10.70
CA TYR A 268 -12.08 -7.00 -11.82
C TYR A 268 -13.53 -6.59 -12.04
N ILE A 269 -13.70 -5.34 -12.47
CA ILE A 269 -14.98 -4.75 -12.86
C ILE A 269 -14.91 -4.48 -14.36
N SER A 270 -15.78 -5.10 -15.16
CA SER A 270 -15.65 -5.09 -16.62
C SER A 270 -15.89 -3.70 -17.25
N ASP A 271 -16.60 -2.81 -16.56
CA ASP A 271 -16.83 -1.43 -16.99
C ASP A 271 -15.85 -0.41 -16.34
N ASP A 272 -14.74 -0.90 -15.75
CA ASP A 272 -13.70 -0.01 -15.24
C ASP A 272 -13.02 0.77 -16.38
N THR A 273 -12.87 2.08 -16.16
CA THR A 273 -12.24 2.98 -17.12
C THR A 273 -10.80 3.32 -16.78
N VAL A 274 -10.36 2.94 -15.58
CA VAL A 274 -8.98 3.18 -15.11
C VAL A 274 -8.04 2.09 -15.60
N THR A 275 -8.46 0.82 -15.49
CA THR A 275 -7.73 -0.34 -15.98
C THR A 275 -8.50 -0.96 -17.14
N SER A 276 -7.99 -0.84 -18.35
CA SER A 276 -8.65 -1.34 -19.54
C SER A 276 -8.82 -2.86 -19.51
N LYS A 277 -9.82 -3.37 -20.24
CA LYS A 277 -10.04 -4.82 -20.35
C LYS A 277 -8.78 -5.57 -20.84
N VAL A 278 -8.00 -4.96 -21.73
CA VAL A 278 -6.75 -5.56 -22.24
C VAL A 278 -5.73 -5.71 -21.12
N ALA A 279 -5.56 -4.67 -20.29
CA ALA A 279 -4.66 -4.73 -19.15
C ALA A 279 -5.15 -5.74 -18.09
N GLN A 280 -6.48 -5.81 -17.82
CA GLN A 280 -7.07 -6.80 -16.95
C GLN A 280 -6.76 -8.22 -17.44
N ASP A 281 -6.98 -8.50 -18.74
CA ASP A 281 -6.74 -9.82 -19.35
C ASP A 281 -5.26 -10.23 -19.27
N ARG A 282 -4.33 -9.29 -19.47
CA ARG A 282 -2.90 -9.56 -19.36
C ARG A 282 -2.47 -9.88 -17.93
N MET A 283 -3.00 -9.14 -16.96
CA MET A 283 -2.72 -9.42 -15.56
C MET A 283 -3.33 -10.75 -15.11
N GLU A 284 -4.55 -11.07 -15.56
CA GLU A 284 -5.19 -12.36 -15.29
C GLU A 284 -4.38 -13.51 -15.89
N ALA A 285 -3.94 -13.37 -17.15
CA ALA A 285 -3.10 -14.38 -17.80
C ALA A 285 -1.73 -14.58 -17.12
N ALA A 286 -1.22 -13.54 -16.45
CA ALA A 286 0.02 -13.58 -15.68
C ALA A 286 -0.17 -14.10 -14.25
N ALA A 287 -1.41 -14.23 -13.77
CA ALA A 287 -1.71 -14.64 -12.41
C ALA A 287 -1.22 -16.07 -12.14
N PRO A 288 -0.66 -16.36 -10.96
CA PRO A 288 -0.20 -17.71 -10.64
C PRO A 288 -1.39 -18.66 -10.46
N PRO A 289 -1.19 -19.99 -10.61
CA PRO A 289 -2.29 -20.97 -10.62
C PRO A 289 -3.17 -21.00 -9.37
N GLN A 290 -2.63 -20.58 -8.20
CA GLN A 290 -3.37 -20.51 -6.95
C GLN A 290 -4.26 -19.26 -6.84
N ALA A 291 -4.13 -18.29 -7.74
CA ALA A 291 -4.93 -17.07 -7.72
C ALA A 291 -6.40 -17.36 -8.06
N LYS A 292 -7.31 -16.81 -7.27
CA LYS A 292 -8.75 -16.80 -7.54
C LYS A 292 -9.11 -15.51 -8.25
N VAL A 293 -9.51 -15.59 -9.49
CA VAL A 293 -9.95 -14.43 -10.27
C VAL A 293 -11.48 -14.34 -10.24
N GLN A 294 -11.99 -13.12 -10.04
CA GLN A 294 -13.43 -12.84 -9.99
C GLN A 294 -13.75 -11.61 -10.84
N HIS A 295 -14.74 -11.74 -11.70
CA HIS A 295 -15.24 -10.64 -12.54
C HIS A 295 -16.61 -10.16 -12.09
N PHE A 296 -16.81 -8.86 -12.11
CA PHE A 296 -18.09 -8.21 -11.94
C PHE A 296 -18.43 -7.47 -13.24
N GLU A 297 -19.64 -7.64 -13.72
CA GLU A 297 -20.08 -7.00 -14.98
C GLU A 297 -20.04 -5.48 -14.91
N THR A 298 -20.41 -4.92 -13.75
CA THR A 298 -20.47 -3.47 -13.51
C THR A 298 -20.05 -3.09 -12.10
N GLY A 299 -19.61 -1.84 -11.93
CA GLY A 299 -19.34 -1.26 -10.62
C GLY A 299 -20.53 -1.34 -9.68
N GLN A 300 -21.76 -1.16 -10.18
CA GLN A 300 -22.98 -1.32 -9.38
C GLN A 300 -23.14 -2.75 -8.83
N ARG A 301 -22.87 -3.76 -9.65
CA ARG A 301 -22.89 -5.17 -9.23
C ARG A 301 -21.86 -5.44 -8.14
N PHE A 302 -20.64 -4.94 -8.34
CA PHE A 302 -19.58 -5.03 -7.34
C PHE A 302 -20.02 -4.38 -6.03
N TYR A 303 -20.48 -3.11 -6.03
CA TYR A 303 -20.88 -2.41 -4.82
C TYR A 303 -22.02 -3.11 -4.07
N SER A 304 -23.02 -3.62 -4.77
CA SER A 304 -24.13 -4.36 -4.14
C SER A 304 -23.66 -5.65 -3.47
N THR A 305 -22.69 -6.35 -4.06
CA THR A 305 -22.11 -7.59 -3.54
C THR A 305 -21.18 -7.33 -2.35
N SER A 306 -20.43 -6.23 -2.39
CA SER A 306 -19.37 -5.91 -1.43
C SER A 306 -19.83 -5.03 -0.25
N ALA A 307 -21.08 -4.58 -0.28
CA ALA A 307 -21.64 -3.69 0.73
C ALA A 307 -21.58 -4.30 2.15
N GLY A 308 -21.58 -3.43 3.16
CA GLY A 308 -21.62 -3.86 4.57
C GLY A 308 -20.33 -4.54 5.07
N GLY A 309 -19.21 -4.41 4.34
CA GLY A 309 -17.93 -5.02 4.71
C GLY A 309 -17.70 -6.41 4.12
N ARG A 310 -18.65 -6.95 3.34
CA ARG A 310 -18.49 -8.26 2.68
C ARG A 310 -17.24 -8.36 1.80
N ILE A 311 -16.74 -7.23 1.30
CA ILE A 311 -15.47 -7.19 0.57
C ILE A 311 -14.30 -7.79 1.37
N PHE A 312 -14.36 -7.72 2.72
CA PHE A 312 -13.29 -8.22 3.59
C PHE A 312 -13.53 -9.65 4.09
N GLU A 313 -14.66 -10.27 3.75
CA GLU A 313 -14.99 -11.61 4.25
C GLU A 313 -14.08 -12.70 3.66
N TRP A 314 -13.51 -12.45 2.48
CA TRP A 314 -12.62 -13.43 1.87
C TRP A 314 -11.23 -13.46 2.53
N ILE A 315 -10.61 -12.30 2.80
CA ILE A 315 -9.22 -12.25 3.28
C ILE A 315 -9.08 -12.79 4.71
N LYS A 316 -10.07 -12.54 5.57
CA LYS A 316 -9.99 -12.89 6.99
C LYS A 316 -9.88 -14.39 7.26
N PRO A 317 -10.69 -15.27 6.68
CA PRO A 317 -10.55 -16.72 6.87
C PRO A 317 -9.20 -17.28 6.39
N GLN A 318 -8.62 -16.70 5.34
CA GLN A 318 -7.32 -17.13 4.83
C GLN A 318 -6.17 -16.89 5.84
N MET A 319 -6.36 -15.95 6.74
CA MET A 319 -5.39 -15.57 7.77
C MET A 319 -5.68 -16.18 9.15
N GLN A 320 -6.72 -16.98 9.27
CA GLN A 320 -6.94 -17.75 10.51
C GLN A 320 -5.86 -18.82 10.60
N ALA A 321 -5.30 -19.02 11.82
CA ALA A 321 -4.36 -20.09 12.02
C ALA A 321 -4.99 -21.40 11.55
N ALA A 322 -4.34 -22.15 10.68
CA ALA A 322 -4.69 -23.55 10.48
C ALA A 322 -4.72 -24.17 11.87
N SER A 323 -5.88 -24.69 12.30
CA SER A 323 -5.94 -25.50 13.52
C SER A 323 -4.81 -26.51 13.42
N PRO A 324 -3.95 -26.66 14.46
CA PRO A 324 -2.88 -27.64 14.40
C PRO A 324 -3.52 -28.95 13.96
N THR A 325 -3.16 -29.39 12.77
CA THR A 325 -3.63 -30.65 12.21
C THR A 325 -3.33 -31.68 13.28
N GLN A 326 -4.35 -32.25 13.93
CA GLN A 326 -4.16 -33.39 14.83
C GLN A 326 -3.23 -34.35 14.10
N PRO A 327 -2.13 -34.80 14.72
CA PRO A 327 -1.26 -35.75 14.07
C PRO A 327 -2.16 -36.88 13.59
N ARG A 328 -2.13 -37.13 12.29
CA ARG A 328 -2.83 -38.23 11.64
C ARG A 328 -2.37 -39.46 12.43
N THR A 329 -3.26 -39.98 13.28
CA THR A 329 -3.06 -41.30 13.89
C THR A 329 -2.87 -42.23 12.71
N GLU A 330 -1.64 -42.66 12.49
CA GLU A 330 -1.34 -43.74 11.56
C GLU A 330 -2.23 -44.90 11.99
N ASP A 331 -3.20 -45.18 11.13
CA ASP A 331 -4.10 -46.29 11.21
C ASP A 331 -3.22 -47.56 11.12
N THR A 332 -2.79 -48.05 12.30
CA THR A 332 -2.08 -49.31 12.44
C THR A 332 -3.08 -50.39 12.08
N ARG A 333 -3.39 -50.52 10.81
CA ARG A 333 -4.05 -51.72 10.28
C ARG A 333 -3.09 -52.87 10.52
N ALA A 334 -3.42 -53.63 11.57
CA ALA A 334 -2.82 -54.94 11.86
C ALA A 334 -2.82 -55.78 10.56
N ALA A 335 -1.63 -56.22 10.18
CA ALA A 335 -1.46 -57.18 9.12
C ALA A 335 -2.25 -58.47 9.45
N PRO A 336 -2.95 -59.07 8.52
CA PRO A 336 -3.65 -60.34 8.76
C PRO A 336 -2.63 -61.43 9.09
N ALA A 337 -2.85 -62.12 10.21
CA ALA A 337 -2.08 -63.26 10.69
C ALA A 337 -2.01 -64.35 9.59
N ALA A 338 -0.83 -64.72 9.20
CA ALA A 338 -0.58 -65.86 8.32
C ALA A 338 -1.14 -67.14 8.95
N ALA A 339 -2.06 -67.80 8.27
CA ALA A 339 -2.55 -69.09 8.59
C ALA A 339 -1.38 -70.11 8.57
N ARG A 340 -1.09 -70.70 9.72
CA ARG A 340 -0.21 -71.84 9.79
C ARG A 340 -0.96 -73.04 9.32
N ASP A 341 -0.54 -73.58 8.19
CA ASP A 341 -0.93 -74.88 7.66
C ASP A 341 -0.27 -75.97 8.50
N SER A 342 -1.08 -76.65 9.29
CA SER A 342 -0.67 -77.83 10.01
C SER A 342 -1.04 -79.06 9.19
N GLY A 343 -0.10 -79.56 8.39
CA GLY A 343 -0.20 -80.90 7.83
C GLY A 343 -0.19 -81.95 8.94
N ALA A 344 -1.20 -82.80 8.91
CA ALA A 344 -1.15 -84.06 9.63
C ALA A 344 -1.36 -85.18 8.63
N THR A 345 -0.31 -85.95 8.43
CA THR A 345 -0.19 -87.25 7.84
C THR A 345 -0.88 -88.28 8.73
N SER A 346 -1.69 -89.16 8.16
CA SER A 346 -1.59 -90.62 8.48
C SER A 346 -2.65 -91.43 7.75
N GLN A 347 -2.13 -92.50 7.12
CA GLN A 347 -2.70 -93.77 6.71
C GLN A 347 -3.80 -93.77 5.66
#